data_c4c67ac76d9df258bde5b00bbd5b886e
#
_entry.id   c4c67ac76d9df258bde5b00bbd5b886e
#
_cell.length_a   1.000
_cell.length_b   1.000
_cell.length_c   1.000
_cell.angle_alpha   90.00
_cell.angle_beta   90.00
_cell.angle_gamma   90.00
#
_symmetry.space_group_name_H-M   'P 1'
#
loop_
_entity.id
_entity.type
_entity.pdbx_description
1 polymer ?
#
loop_
_entity_poly.entity_id
_entity_poly.type
_entity_poly.pdbx_seq_one_letter_code
_entity_poly.pdbx_strand_id
1 'polypeptide(L)'
;MKIFHSFHDFKPKNKTIVTIGTFDGVHIGHKKIIDKLIQNASQNKCESLILTFFPHPRMVLQEESEIKLLNTIDEKTILLEKTGLDNLIIHPFDKAFSRLSAEEFVKNVLVDQLNIKKIIIGHDHRFGRNRTADIDDLIIYGQKYGFEVEQISAQEVNAVSVSSTKIRNAIIEGNITLANKYLGYPYFLTGTIIKGKQLGKTIGFPTANLRIEENYKLIPQNGVYIVQSFLNNNLVYGMMNIGMNPTVNGTSLSIEIHFLDF
;
A
#
# COMPACT_ATOMS: atom_id res chain seq x y z
N MET A 1 6.35 -1.12 -14.99
CA MET A 1 5.65 -2.18 -14.21
C MET A 1 4.39 -2.63 -14.93
N LYS A 2 4.11 -3.94 -14.98
CA LYS A 2 2.83 -4.48 -15.49
C LYS A 2 1.92 -4.76 -14.31
N ILE A 3 0.62 -4.47 -14.45
CA ILE A 3 -0.37 -4.62 -13.39
C ILE A 3 -1.40 -5.67 -13.82
N PHE A 4 -1.71 -6.58 -12.90
CA PHE A 4 -2.71 -7.63 -13.09
C PHE A 4 -3.70 -7.59 -11.92
N HIS A 5 -4.98 -7.79 -12.20
CA HIS A 5 -6.04 -7.77 -11.20
C HIS A 5 -6.38 -9.17 -10.65
N SER A 6 -5.74 -10.19 -11.18
CA SER A 6 -5.79 -11.56 -10.67
C SER A 6 -4.50 -12.30 -11.02
N PHE A 7 -4.06 -13.23 -10.17
CA PHE A 7 -2.97 -14.13 -10.56
C PHE A 7 -3.36 -15.05 -11.72
N HIS A 8 -4.65 -15.26 -11.98
CA HIS A 8 -5.13 -16.01 -13.15
C HIS A 8 -4.82 -15.31 -14.48
N ASP A 9 -4.71 -13.98 -14.47
CA ASP A 9 -4.40 -13.17 -15.66
C ASP A 9 -2.88 -13.13 -15.92
N PHE A 10 -2.08 -13.50 -14.95
CA PHE A 10 -0.63 -13.48 -15.05
C PHE A 10 -0.12 -14.72 -15.78
N LYS A 11 0.67 -14.49 -16.83
CA LYS A 11 1.32 -15.55 -17.62
C LYS A 11 2.83 -15.26 -17.63
N PRO A 12 3.58 -15.82 -16.67
CA PRO A 12 5.03 -15.58 -16.59
C PRO A 12 5.75 -16.10 -17.82
N LYS A 13 6.62 -15.28 -18.39
CA LYS A 13 7.50 -15.68 -19.49
C LYS A 13 8.73 -16.42 -18.98
N ASN A 14 9.17 -16.08 -17.78
CA ASN A 14 10.32 -16.64 -17.09
C ASN A 14 9.92 -17.13 -15.70
N LYS A 15 10.87 -17.70 -14.97
CA LYS A 15 10.71 -17.91 -13.54
C LYS A 15 10.55 -16.57 -12.82
N THR A 16 9.82 -16.57 -11.71
CA THR A 16 9.58 -15.36 -10.93
C THR A 16 10.28 -15.41 -9.58
N ILE A 17 10.70 -14.25 -9.09
CA ILE A 17 11.00 -14.04 -7.68
C ILE A 17 9.87 -13.22 -7.08
N VAL A 18 9.28 -13.74 -6.02
CA VAL A 18 8.00 -13.26 -5.50
C VAL A 18 8.16 -12.72 -4.09
N THR A 19 7.43 -11.67 -3.77
CA THR A 19 7.11 -11.32 -2.38
C THR A 19 5.60 -11.14 -2.24
N ILE A 20 5.09 -11.39 -1.03
CA ILE A 20 3.66 -11.36 -0.74
C ILE A 20 3.40 -10.45 0.46
N GLY A 21 2.42 -9.58 0.33
CA GLY A 21 2.04 -8.71 1.42
C GLY A 21 1.01 -7.66 1.03
N THR A 22 0.46 -6.99 2.02
CA THR A 22 -0.48 -5.88 1.79
C THR A 22 0.23 -4.61 1.34
N PHE A 23 1.49 -4.44 1.68
CA PHE A 23 2.33 -3.27 1.33
C PHE A 23 1.64 -1.94 1.60
N ASP A 24 0.81 -1.87 2.66
CA ASP A 24 0.11 -0.65 3.02
C ASP A 24 1.08 0.42 3.49
N GLY A 25 1.10 1.56 2.78
CA GLY A 25 2.03 2.65 3.00
C GLY A 25 3.36 2.54 2.24
N VAL A 26 3.69 1.42 1.58
CA VAL A 26 4.98 1.21 0.86
C VAL A 26 6.17 1.88 1.58
N HIS A 27 6.19 1.73 2.92
CA HIS A 27 7.12 2.41 3.82
C HIS A 27 8.56 1.90 3.68
N ILE A 28 9.52 2.55 4.37
CA ILE A 28 10.95 2.23 4.25
C ILE A 28 11.29 0.74 4.51
N GLY A 29 10.54 0.08 5.40
CA GLY A 29 10.67 -1.37 5.59
C GLY A 29 10.22 -2.19 4.38
N HIS A 30 9.12 -1.81 3.74
CA HIS A 30 8.66 -2.43 2.51
C HIS A 30 9.65 -2.21 1.36
N LYS A 31 10.19 -0.99 1.23
CA LYS A 31 11.16 -0.67 0.17
C LYS A 31 12.37 -1.57 0.20
N LYS A 32 12.90 -1.92 1.38
CA LYS A 32 14.02 -2.86 1.50
C LYS A 32 13.70 -4.25 0.97
N ILE A 33 12.49 -4.75 1.26
CA ILE A 33 12.04 -6.04 0.72
C ILE A 33 11.96 -5.95 -0.81
N ILE A 34 11.42 -4.85 -1.33
CA ILE A 34 11.25 -4.63 -2.77
C ILE A 34 12.61 -4.49 -3.47
N ASP A 35 13.54 -3.73 -2.90
CA ASP A 35 14.90 -3.57 -3.46
C ASP A 35 15.62 -4.92 -3.55
N LYS A 36 15.52 -5.74 -2.49
CA LYS A 36 16.09 -7.08 -2.46
C LYS A 36 15.42 -8.01 -3.48
N LEU A 37 14.11 -7.90 -3.63
CA LEU A 37 13.33 -8.63 -4.64
C LEU A 37 13.83 -8.32 -6.06
N ILE A 38 13.93 -7.04 -6.40
CA ILE A 38 14.35 -6.58 -7.73
C ILE A 38 15.79 -6.98 -8.00
N GLN A 39 16.69 -6.80 -7.01
CA GLN A 39 18.09 -7.21 -7.14
C GLN A 39 18.23 -8.71 -7.40
N ASN A 40 17.54 -9.55 -6.62
CA ASN A 40 17.53 -11.00 -6.82
C ASN A 40 16.97 -11.39 -8.19
N ALA A 41 15.89 -10.75 -8.64
CA ALA A 41 15.28 -11.02 -9.94
C ALA A 41 16.27 -10.73 -11.08
N SER A 42 16.93 -9.58 -11.04
CA SER A 42 17.93 -9.16 -12.02
C SER A 42 19.11 -10.15 -12.06
N GLN A 43 19.69 -10.51 -10.91
CA GLN A 43 20.81 -11.43 -10.82
C GLN A 43 20.50 -12.83 -11.34
N ASN A 44 19.26 -13.27 -11.18
CA ASN A 44 18.80 -14.60 -11.58
C ASN A 44 18.13 -14.66 -12.96
N LYS A 45 18.07 -13.56 -13.69
CA LYS A 45 17.32 -13.43 -14.95
C LYS A 45 15.85 -13.86 -14.84
N CYS A 46 15.24 -13.52 -13.71
CA CYS A 46 13.85 -13.79 -13.37
C CYS A 46 13.03 -12.50 -13.44
N GLU A 47 11.71 -12.61 -13.43
CA GLU A 47 10.80 -11.47 -13.28
C GLU A 47 10.56 -11.21 -11.79
N SER A 48 10.66 -9.94 -11.36
CA SER A 48 10.27 -9.52 -10.02
C SER A 48 8.76 -9.36 -9.92
N LEU A 49 8.15 -9.88 -8.84
CA LEU A 49 6.70 -9.90 -8.69
C LEU A 49 6.27 -9.63 -7.25
N ILE A 50 5.38 -8.67 -7.08
CA ILE A 50 4.64 -8.48 -5.84
C ILE A 50 3.22 -9.04 -6.01
N LEU A 51 2.83 -9.95 -5.11
CA LEU A 51 1.44 -10.35 -4.92
C LEU A 51 0.86 -9.59 -3.73
N THR A 52 -0.07 -8.69 -4.00
CA THR A 52 -0.83 -7.95 -2.99
C THR A 52 -2.32 -8.21 -3.12
N PHE A 53 -3.08 -7.80 -2.13
CA PHE A 53 -4.49 -8.12 -2.01
C PHE A 53 -5.35 -6.87 -1.85
N PHE A 54 -6.51 -6.88 -2.51
CA PHE A 54 -7.55 -5.88 -2.28
C PHE A 54 -8.94 -6.50 -2.49
N PRO A 55 -9.92 -6.30 -1.57
CA PRO A 55 -9.83 -5.56 -0.31
C PRO A 55 -8.71 -6.07 0.62
N HIS A 56 -8.29 -5.21 1.55
CA HIS A 56 -7.29 -5.61 2.55
C HIS A 56 -7.83 -6.79 3.39
N PRO A 57 -7.01 -7.82 3.68
CA PRO A 57 -7.48 -9.04 4.38
C PRO A 57 -8.27 -8.76 5.67
N ARG A 58 -7.91 -7.74 6.44
CA ARG A 58 -8.65 -7.37 7.66
C ARG A 58 -10.05 -6.85 7.36
N MET A 59 -10.27 -6.19 6.23
CA MET A 59 -11.61 -5.69 5.84
C MET A 59 -12.58 -6.83 5.52
N VAL A 60 -12.04 -8.00 5.13
CA VAL A 60 -12.85 -9.17 4.77
C VAL A 60 -13.04 -10.13 5.94
N LEU A 61 -12.00 -10.28 6.77
CA LEU A 61 -11.97 -11.27 7.86
C LEU A 61 -12.48 -10.73 9.20
N GLN A 62 -12.48 -9.41 9.38
CA GLN A 62 -12.94 -8.74 10.61
C GLN A 62 -14.10 -7.81 10.23
N GLU A 63 -15.33 -8.31 10.32
CA GLU A 63 -16.56 -7.60 9.87
C GLU A 63 -16.76 -6.23 10.54
N GLU A 64 -16.21 -6.03 11.74
CA GLU A 64 -16.25 -4.75 12.47
C GLU A 64 -15.00 -3.88 12.26
N SER A 65 -14.07 -4.32 11.39
CA SER A 65 -12.81 -3.58 11.19
C SER A 65 -12.99 -2.40 10.25
N GLU A 66 -13.11 -1.22 10.80
CA GLU A 66 -13.02 0.04 10.05
C GLU A 66 -11.57 0.45 9.73
N ILE A 67 -10.73 -0.51 9.37
CA ILE A 67 -9.34 -0.18 9.07
C ILE A 67 -9.25 0.82 7.94
N LYS A 68 -8.61 1.96 8.20
CA LYS A 68 -8.23 2.93 7.18
C LYS A 68 -6.83 2.62 6.67
N LEU A 69 -6.68 2.59 5.35
CA LEU A 69 -5.41 2.28 4.69
C LEU A 69 -4.59 3.54 4.45
N LEU A 70 -3.28 3.41 4.50
CA LEU A 70 -2.34 4.50 4.26
C LEU A 70 -2.37 4.97 2.80
N ASN A 71 -2.61 4.05 1.87
CA ASN A 71 -2.72 4.36 0.45
C ASN A 71 -4.01 3.79 -0.15
N THR A 72 -4.57 4.47 -1.13
CA THR A 72 -5.48 3.85 -2.07
C THR A 72 -4.72 2.83 -2.93
N ILE A 73 -5.43 1.99 -3.69
CA ILE A 73 -4.78 1.05 -4.61
C ILE A 73 -3.99 1.80 -5.69
N ASP A 74 -4.54 2.88 -6.21
CA ASP A 74 -3.87 3.71 -7.23
C ASP A 74 -2.63 4.40 -6.66
N GLU A 75 -2.71 4.97 -5.46
CA GLU A 75 -1.56 5.55 -4.77
C GLU A 75 -0.45 4.52 -4.51
N LYS A 76 -0.82 3.31 -4.08
CA LYS A 76 0.12 2.19 -3.90
C LYS A 76 0.79 1.83 -5.22
N THR A 77 0.03 1.74 -6.29
CA THR A 77 0.51 1.42 -7.64
C THR A 77 1.53 2.46 -8.12
N ILE A 78 1.24 3.76 -7.95
CA ILE A 78 2.17 4.85 -8.28
C ILE A 78 3.48 4.73 -7.49
N LEU A 79 3.41 4.38 -6.21
CA LEU A 79 4.61 4.21 -5.37
C LEU A 79 5.45 3.00 -5.79
N LEU A 80 4.81 1.89 -6.11
CA LEU A 80 5.48 0.66 -6.53
C LEU A 80 6.09 0.80 -7.93
N GLU A 81 5.43 1.52 -8.84
CA GLU A 81 5.95 1.74 -10.19
C GLU A 81 7.32 2.45 -10.19
N LYS A 82 7.52 3.37 -9.24
CA LYS A 82 8.78 4.10 -9.06
C LYS A 82 9.95 3.23 -8.58
N THR A 83 9.70 1.99 -8.14
CA THR A 83 10.74 1.10 -7.63
C THR A 83 11.49 0.31 -8.71
N GLY A 84 10.97 0.25 -9.92
CA GLY A 84 11.51 -0.60 -10.99
C GLY A 84 11.02 -2.05 -10.95
N LEU A 85 9.97 -2.35 -10.19
CA LEU A 85 9.30 -3.65 -10.15
C LEU A 85 8.77 -4.03 -11.54
N ASP A 86 8.93 -5.29 -11.94
CA ASP A 86 8.41 -5.76 -13.25
C ASP A 86 6.91 -5.97 -13.23
N ASN A 87 6.39 -6.68 -12.21
CA ASN A 87 5.00 -7.13 -12.16
C ASN A 87 4.37 -6.91 -10.79
N LEU A 88 3.14 -6.39 -10.79
CA LEU A 88 2.28 -6.24 -9.62
C LEU A 88 0.98 -6.99 -9.85
N ILE A 89 0.64 -7.92 -8.96
CA ILE A 89 -0.66 -8.58 -8.94
C ILE A 89 -1.45 -8.05 -7.75
N ILE A 90 -2.62 -7.46 -8.01
CA ILE A 90 -3.59 -7.01 -7.02
C ILE A 90 -4.74 -8.04 -7.04
N HIS A 91 -4.59 -9.11 -6.26
CA HIS A 91 -5.57 -10.18 -6.28
C HIS A 91 -6.76 -9.88 -5.35
N PRO A 92 -8.01 -10.15 -5.78
CA PRO A 92 -9.17 -10.06 -4.92
C PRO A 92 -9.02 -10.97 -3.70
N PHE A 93 -9.09 -10.37 -2.49
CA PHE A 93 -9.11 -11.15 -1.26
C PHE A 93 -10.56 -11.33 -0.80
N ASP A 94 -11.06 -12.55 -0.89
CA ASP A 94 -12.39 -12.92 -0.47
C ASP A 94 -12.39 -14.05 0.58
N LYS A 95 -13.58 -14.42 1.06
CA LYS A 95 -13.74 -15.50 2.04
C LYS A 95 -13.32 -16.87 1.47
N ALA A 96 -13.46 -17.09 0.16
CA ALA A 96 -13.06 -18.34 -0.49
C ALA A 96 -11.52 -18.45 -0.54
N PHE A 97 -10.85 -17.41 -1.02
CA PHE A 97 -9.39 -17.34 -1.05
C PHE A 97 -8.78 -17.48 0.35
N SER A 98 -9.40 -16.87 1.37
CA SER A 98 -8.92 -16.92 2.76
C SER A 98 -8.99 -18.33 3.39
N ARG A 99 -9.73 -19.27 2.79
CA ARG A 99 -9.88 -20.65 3.25
C ARG A 99 -8.86 -21.62 2.64
N LEU A 100 -8.07 -21.19 1.67
CA LEU A 100 -7.01 -22.01 1.11
C LEU A 100 -6.06 -22.46 2.24
N SER A 101 -5.80 -23.77 2.28
CA SER A 101 -4.72 -24.28 3.13
C SER A 101 -3.38 -23.72 2.69
N ALA A 102 -2.37 -23.81 3.54
CA ALA A 102 -1.03 -23.37 3.20
C ALA A 102 -0.49 -24.09 1.96
N GLU A 103 -0.72 -25.40 1.87
CA GLU A 103 -0.27 -26.20 0.75
C GLU A 103 -0.99 -25.86 -0.55
N GLU A 104 -2.32 -25.71 -0.52
CA GLU A 104 -3.11 -25.29 -1.70
C GLU A 104 -2.64 -23.92 -2.21
N PHE A 105 -2.40 -22.98 -1.31
CA PHE A 105 -1.87 -21.67 -1.68
C PHE A 105 -0.48 -21.79 -2.34
N VAL A 106 0.44 -22.53 -1.73
CA VAL A 106 1.80 -22.70 -2.28
C VAL A 106 1.74 -23.39 -3.63
N LYS A 107 1.05 -24.55 -3.73
CA LYS A 107 1.02 -25.32 -4.97
C LYS A 107 0.28 -24.58 -6.08
N ASN A 108 -0.96 -24.19 -5.86
CA ASN A 108 -1.82 -23.69 -6.93
C ASN A 108 -1.45 -22.26 -7.33
N VAL A 109 -1.03 -21.43 -6.35
CA VAL A 109 -0.72 -20.02 -6.64
C VAL A 109 0.76 -19.85 -6.93
N LEU A 110 1.65 -20.17 -5.98
CA LEU A 110 3.08 -19.85 -6.14
C LEU A 110 3.75 -20.71 -7.22
N VAL A 111 3.49 -22.00 -7.21
CA VAL A 111 4.16 -22.94 -8.12
C VAL A 111 3.49 -22.95 -9.48
N ASP A 112 2.21 -23.32 -9.53
CA ASP A 112 1.53 -23.61 -10.80
C ASP A 112 1.20 -22.31 -11.56
N GLN A 113 0.81 -21.24 -10.87
CA GLN A 113 0.36 -20.01 -11.51
C GLN A 113 1.48 -18.97 -11.65
N LEU A 114 2.27 -18.75 -10.60
CA LEU A 114 3.32 -17.72 -10.62
C LEU A 114 4.68 -18.25 -11.12
N ASN A 115 4.85 -19.54 -11.35
CA ASN A 115 6.11 -20.16 -11.81
C ASN A 115 7.31 -19.75 -10.95
N ILE A 116 7.15 -19.85 -9.64
CA ILE A 116 8.10 -19.32 -8.66
C ILE A 116 9.47 -20.02 -8.73
N LYS A 117 10.55 -19.23 -8.63
CA LYS A 117 11.91 -19.71 -8.36
C LYS A 117 12.31 -19.46 -6.92
N LYS A 118 11.95 -18.31 -6.38
CA LYS A 118 12.29 -17.89 -5.02
C LYS A 118 11.17 -17.00 -4.46
N ILE A 119 10.90 -17.17 -3.17
CA ILE A 119 10.09 -16.22 -2.40
C ILE A 119 10.96 -15.46 -1.41
N ILE A 120 10.72 -14.15 -1.29
CA ILE A 120 11.36 -13.27 -0.31
C ILE A 120 10.28 -12.73 0.61
N ILE A 121 10.39 -12.97 1.91
CA ILE A 121 9.37 -12.58 2.91
C ILE A 121 10.00 -11.86 4.10
N GLY A 122 9.20 -11.03 4.77
CA GLY A 122 9.57 -10.43 6.05
C GLY A 122 9.53 -11.44 7.20
N HIS A 123 10.15 -11.09 8.30
CA HIS A 123 10.31 -11.96 9.48
C HIS A 123 9.00 -12.35 10.18
N ASP A 124 7.93 -11.59 10.01
CA ASP A 124 6.61 -11.79 10.64
C ASP A 124 5.57 -12.35 9.67
N HIS A 125 6.01 -12.83 8.52
CA HIS A 125 5.10 -13.31 7.47
C HIS A 125 4.40 -14.59 7.91
N ARG A 126 3.07 -14.58 7.75
CA ARG A 126 2.21 -15.76 7.95
C ARG A 126 1.19 -15.87 6.84
N PHE A 127 0.88 -17.11 6.44
CA PHE A 127 0.00 -17.38 5.31
C PHE A 127 -0.90 -18.61 5.54
N GLY A 128 -1.72 -18.94 4.54
CA GLY A 128 -2.70 -20.02 4.63
C GLY A 128 -3.90 -19.68 5.53
N ARG A 129 -4.84 -20.60 5.60
CA ARG A 129 -6.06 -20.45 6.39
C ARG A 129 -5.73 -20.15 7.86
N ASN A 130 -6.38 -19.11 8.40
CA ASN A 130 -6.15 -18.63 9.77
C ASN A 130 -4.70 -18.22 10.08
N ARG A 131 -3.87 -17.99 9.05
CA ARG A 131 -2.45 -17.62 9.19
C ARG A 131 -1.66 -18.63 10.01
N THR A 132 -1.96 -19.92 9.86
CA THR A 132 -1.33 -20.99 10.65
C THR A 132 0.07 -21.34 10.18
N ALA A 133 0.40 -21.10 8.91
CA ALA A 133 1.70 -21.41 8.33
C ALA A 133 2.68 -20.22 8.45
N ASP A 134 3.93 -20.55 8.64
CA ASP A 134 5.04 -19.59 8.78
C ASP A 134 6.23 -19.92 7.86
N ILE A 135 7.40 -19.41 8.22
CA ILE A 135 8.62 -19.59 7.42
C ILE A 135 9.08 -21.05 7.34
N ASP A 136 8.95 -21.80 8.42
CA ASP A 136 9.40 -23.17 8.48
C ASP A 136 8.55 -24.05 7.57
N ASP A 137 7.24 -23.85 7.57
CA ASP A 137 6.34 -24.50 6.62
C ASP A 137 6.68 -24.15 5.18
N LEU A 138 6.99 -22.86 4.93
CA LEU A 138 7.34 -22.39 3.58
C LEU A 138 8.65 -23.02 3.08
N ILE A 139 9.63 -23.24 3.97
CA ILE A 139 10.89 -23.94 3.65
C ILE A 139 10.60 -25.40 3.28
N ILE A 140 9.73 -26.09 4.03
CA ILE A 140 9.32 -27.47 3.74
C ILE A 140 8.66 -27.52 2.35
N TYR A 141 7.74 -26.61 2.05
CA TYR A 141 7.13 -26.54 0.73
C TYR A 141 8.13 -26.16 -0.38
N GLY A 142 9.11 -25.29 -0.07
CA GLY A 142 10.19 -24.96 -1.00
C GLY A 142 10.99 -26.20 -1.41
N GLN A 143 11.34 -27.06 -0.44
CA GLN A 143 12.01 -28.34 -0.71
C GLN A 143 11.12 -29.29 -1.52
N LYS A 144 9.82 -29.36 -1.18
CA LYS A 144 8.86 -30.25 -1.86
C LYS A 144 8.60 -29.86 -3.31
N TYR A 145 8.50 -28.56 -3.59
CA TYR A 145 8.08 -28.03 -4.90
C TYR A 145 9.20 -27.37 -5.69
N GLY A 146 10.44 -27.35 -5.19
CA GLY A 146 11.61 -26.91 -5.92
C GLY A 146 11.75 -25.41 -6.07
N PHE A 147 11.49 -24.63 -5.02
CA PHE A 147 11.75 -23.18 -4.98
C PHE A 147 12.52 -22.79 -3.71
N GLU A 148 13.23 -21.67 -3.80
CA GLU A 148 14.01 -21.13 -2.69
C GLU A 148 13.16 -20.25 -1.79
N VAL A 149 13.47 -20.22 -0.49
CA VAL A 149 12.85 -19.35 0.51
C VAL A 149 13.92 -18.47 1.14
N GLU A 150 13.72 -17.17 1.12
CA GLU A 150 14.61 -16.19 1.75
C GLU A 150 13.82 -15.31 2.71
N GLN A 151 14.22 -15.30 3.97
CA GLN A 151 13.65 -14.43 4.98
C GLN A 151 14.54 -13.21 5.20
N ILE A 152 13.92 -12.02 5.19
CA ILE A 152 14.60 -10.80 5.59
C ILE A 152 14.42 -10.62 7.10
N SER A 153 15.52 -10.58 7.83
CA SER A 153 15.50 -10.43 9.28
C SER A 153 15.00 -9.04 9.70
N ALA A 154 14.50 -8.96 10.93
CA ALA A 154 14.11 -7.67 11.53
C ALA A 154 15.27 -6.66 11.59
N GLN A 155 16.51 -7.14 11.73
CA GLN A 155 17.73 -6.31 11.73
C GLN A 155 18.04 -5.73 10.34
N GLU A 156 17.83 -6.52 9.28
CA GLU A 156 18.00 -6.06 7.89
C GLU A 156 16.93 -5.02 7.50
N VAL A 157 15.70 -5.12 8.05
CA VAL A 157 14.63 -4.15 7.81
C VAL A 157 14.89 -2.83 8.54
N ASN A 158 15.65 -2.81 9.57
CA ASN A 158 16.26 -1.69 10.31
C ASN A 158 15.97 -1.66 11.81
N ALA A 159 16.95 -1.03 12.52
CA ALA A 159 16.90 -0.62 13.92
C ALA A 159 15.70 0.30 14.30
N VAL A 160 14.97 0.84 13.34
CA VAL A 160 13.70 1.54 13.58
C VAL A 160 12.57 0.60 13.19
N SER A 161 11.96 -0.04 14.17
CA SER A 161 10.76 -0.89 14.01
C SER A 161 9.61 -0.06 13.39
N VAL A 162 9.59 0.02 12.06
CA VAL A 162 8.53 0.69 11.29
C VAL A 162 7.44 -0.31 10.94
N SER A 163 6.19 0.10 11.11
CA SER A 163 5.02 -0.68 10.69
C SER A 163 3.92 0.24 10.20
N SER A 164 3.05 -0.26 9.32
CA SER A 164 1.86 0.48 8.87
C SER A 164 0.98 0.95 10.04
N THR A 165 0.95 0.19 11.15
CA THR A 165 0.21 0.59 12.37
C THR A 165 0.82 1.83 13.03
N LYS A 166 2.14 1.89 13.19
CA LYS A 166 2.81 3.07 13.76
C LYS A 166 2.62 4.31 12.89
N ILE A 167 2.65 4.13 11.56
CA ILE A 167 2.43 5.23 10.63
C ILE A 167 0.99 5.72 10.72
N ARG A 168 -0.01 4.80 10.77
CA ARG A 168 -1.42 5.20 10.96
C ARG A 168 -1.62 6.01 12.23
N ASN A 169 -1.06 5.55 13.34
CA ASN A 169 -1.18 6.26 14.62
C ASN A 169 -0.57 7.67 14.50
N ALA A 170 0.62 7.82 13.93
CA ALA A 170 1.24 9.12 13.73
C ALA A 170 0.37 10.07 12.87
N ILE A 171 -0.29 9.56 11.82
CA ILE A 171 -1.21 10.36 10.98
C ILE A 171 -2.48 10.73 11.74
N ILE A 172 -3.07 9.81 12.50
CA ILE A 172 -4.26 10.05 13.33
C ILE A 172 -3.97 11.08 14.43
N GLU A 173 -2.76 11.08 14.98
CA GLU A 173 -2.30 12.03 16.00
C GLU A 173 -1.82 13.37 15.40
N GLY A 174 -1.86 13.53 14.08
CA GLY A 174 -1.40 14.75 13.38
C GLY A 174 0.12 14.87 13.27
N ASN A 175 0.89 13.88 13.69
CA ASN A 175 2.35 13.88 13.61
C ASN A 175 2.84 13.46 12.21
N ILE A 176 2.57 14.31 11.23
CA ILE A 176 2.90 14.04 9.82
C ILE A 176 4.41 13.97 9.60
N THR A 177 5.20 14.72 10.35
CA THR A 177 6.67 14.65 10.27
C THR A 177 7.18 13.24 10.59
N LEU A 178 6.68 12.63 11.65
CA LEU A 178 7.03 11.26 12.03
C LEU A 178 6.52 10.25 11.00
N ALA A 179 5.29 10.42 10.53
CA ALA A 179 4.72 9.57 9.49
C ALA A 179 5.58 9.59 8.22
N ASN A 180 5.96 10.78 7.74
CA ASN A 180 6.81 10.96 6.56
C ASN A 180 8.20 10.33 6.74
N LYS A 181 8.80 10.45 7.94
CA LYS A 181 10.06 9.78 8.27
C LYS A 181 9.96 8.25 8.14
N TYR A 182 8.86 7.65 8.59
CA TYR A 182 8.62 6.21 8.49
C TYR A 182 8.27 5.76 7.07
N LEU A 183 7.50 6.57 6.34
CA LEU A 183 7.16 6.31 4.94
C LEU A 183 8.37 6.43 4.01
N GLY A 184 9.27 7.40 4.30
CA GLY A 184 10.36 7.78 3.41
C GLY A 184 9.90 8.59 2.19
N TYR A 185 8.70 9.20 2.30
CA TYR A 185 8.11 10.15 1.36
C TYR A 185 7.02 10.97 2.07
N PRO A 186 6.67 12.18 1.58
CA PRO A 186 5.55 12.94 2.12
C PRO A 186 4.23 12.18 1.98
N TYR A 187 3.46 12.06 3.06
CA TYR A 187 2.12 11.49 2.99
C TYR A 187 1.26 12.32 2.05
N PHE A 188 0.52 11.67 1.16
CA PHE A 188 -0.26 12.37 0.16
C PHE A 188 -1.69 11.84 0.06
N LEU A 189 -2.55 12.69 -0.45
CA LEU A 189 -3.96 12.42 -0.71
C LEU A 189 -4.22 12.63 -2.20
N THR A 190 -4.93 11.70 -2.81
CA THR A 190 -5.43 11.82 -4.19
C THR A 190 -6.95 11.88 -4.17
N GLY A 191 -7.52 12.68 -5.05
CA GLY A 191 -8.97 12.83 -5.13
C GLY A 191 -9.40 13.78 -6.24
N THR A 192 -10.69 14.07 -6.28
CA THR A 192 -11.30 14.93 -7.28
C THR A 192 -11.57 16.32 -6.69
N ILE A 193 -11.23 17.36 -7.44
CA ILE A 193 -11.61 18.73 -7.08
C ILE A 193 -13.09 18.93 -7.36
N ILE A 194 -13.84 19.28 -6.33
CA ILE A 194 -15.27 19.55 -6.40
C ILE A 194 -15.57 21.02 -6.12
N LYS A 195 -16.75 21.47 -6.56
CA LYS A 195 -17.22 22.82 -6.26
C LYS A 195 -17.63 22.90 -4.78
N GLY A 196 -16.96 23.78 -4.02
CA GLY A 196 -17.29 24.11 -2.64
C GLY A 196 -18.22 25.32 -2.50
N LYS A 197 -18.39 25.80 -1.27
CA LYS A 197 -19.19 26.97 -0.94
C LYS A 197 -18.60 28.29 -1.46
N GLN A 198 -17.34 28.29 -1.92
CA GLN A 198 -16.61 29.45 -2.49
C GLN A 198 -16.49 30.67 -1.52
N LEU A 199 -16.63 30.46 -0.21
CA LEU A 199 -16.52 31.53 0.78
C LEU A 199 -15.10 32.16 0.77
N GLY A 200 -14.05 31.38 0.61
CA GLY A 200 -12.69 31.89 0.51
C GLY A 200 -12.48 32.87 -0.65
N LYS A 201 -13.17 32.68 -1.77
CA LYS A 201 -13.11 33.61 -2.91
C LYS A 201 -13.61 35.02 -2.55
N THR A 202 -14.59 35.14 -1.68
CA THR A 202 -15.16 36.44 -1.29
C THR A 202 -14.23 37.28 -0.42
N ILE A 203 -13.25 36.63 0.22
CA ILE A 203 -12.25 37.26 1.09
C ILE A 203 -10.83 37.23 0.50
N GLY A 204 -10.69 36.91 -0.80
CA GLY A 204 -9.42 36.94 -1.49
C GLY A 204 -8.57 35.65 -1.36
N PHE A 205 -9.10 34.60 -0.73
CA PHE A 205 -8.40 33.31 -0.53
C PHE A 205 -9.19 32.16 -1.17
N PRO A 206 -9.19 32.02 -2.51
CA PRO A 206 -9.90 30.94 -3.17
C PRO A 206 -9.34 29.58 -2.72
N THR A 207 -10.24 28.61 -2.49
CA THR A 207 -9.87 27.24 -2.07
C THR A 207 -10.36 26.20 -3.06
N ALA A 208 -9.54 25.20 -3.33
CA ALA A 208 -9.93 23.96 -3.99
C ALA A 208 -10.47 22.98 -2.93
N ASN A 209 -11.63 22.39 -3.19
CA ASN A 209 -12.20 21.39 -2.30
C ASN A 209 -11.85 19.99 -2.84
N LEU A 210 -11.07 19.23 -2.07
CA LEU A 210 -10.66 17.88 -2.43
C LEU A 210 -11.64 16.86 -1.87
N ARG A 211 -12.25 16.06 -2.75
CA ARG A 211 -13.05 14.89 -2.38
C ARG A 211 -12.23 13.62 -2.63
N ILE A 212 -12.10 12.80 -1.60
CA ILE A 212 -11.49 11.48 -1.67
C ILE A 212 -12.61 10.46 -1.83
N GLU A 213 -12.57 9.71 -2.92
CA GLU A 213 -13.64 8.78 -3.28
C GLU A 213 -13.57 7.50 -2.41
N GLU A 214 -12.36 7.08 -2.08
CA GLU A 214 -12.11 5.84 -1.35
C GLU A 214 -12.32 6.04 0.15
N ASN A 215 -13.43 5.53 0.64
CA ASN A 215 -13.80 5.64 2.05
C ASN A 215 -12.82 4.93 3.01
N TYR A 216 -12.00 4.03 2.51
CA TYR A 216 -10.96 3.32 3.27
C TYR A 216 -9.64 4.10 3.35
N LYS A 217 -9.46 5.20 2.61
CA LYS A 217 -8.26 6.04 2.72
C LYS A 217 -8.20 6.72 4.09
N LEU A 218 -7.02 6.64 4.72
CA LEU A 218 -6.77 7.36 5.96
C LEU A 218 -6.63 8.85 5.68
N ILE A 219 -7.46 9.65 6.33
CA ILE A 219 -7.36 11.11 6.33
C ILE A 219 -6.65 11.53 7.61
N PRO A 220 -5.68 12.47 7.56
CA PRO A 220 -5.03 13.00 8.74
C PRO A 220 -6.02 13.67 9.71
N GLN A 221 -5.57 13.86 10.95
CA GLN A 221 -6.32 14.59 11.97
C GLN A 221 -6.79 15.96 11.44
N ASN A 222 -7.94 16.46 11.94
CA ASN A 222 -8.38 17.80 11.65
C ASN A 222 -7.29 18.81 12.01
N GLY A 223 -7.04 19.77 11.11
CA GLY A 223 -5.98 20.75 11.31
C GLY A 223 -5.57 21.43 10.01
N VAL A 224 -4.53 22.26 10.11
CA VAL A 224 -3.94 22.98 8.97
C VAL A 224 -2.60 22.39 8.63
N TYR A 225 -2.38 22.12 7.34
CA TYR A 225 -1.19 21.46 6.81
C TYR A 225 -0.55 22.28 5.71
N ILE A 226 0.76 22.33 5.69
CA ILE A 226 1.50 22.80 4.52
C ILE A 226 1.54 21.66 3.52
N VAL A 227 1.12 21.93 2.29
CA VAL A 227 1.04 20.94 1.22
C VAL A 227 1.77 21.42 -0.03
N GLN A 228 2.12 20.46 -0.87
CA GLN A 228 2.62 20.70 -2.22
C GLN A 228 1.84 19.86 -3.23
N SER A 229 1.69 20.37 -4.44
CA SER A 229 1.06 19.67 -5.55
C SER A 229 1.74 20.05 -6.85
N PHE A 230 1.51 19.24 -7.89
CA PHE A 230 1.90 19.57 -9.26
C PHE A 230 0.66 20.00 -10.04
N LEU A 231 0.61 21.26 -10.41
CA LEU A 231 -0.45 21.83 -11.27
C LEU A 231 0.18 22.28 -12.59
N ASN A 232 -0.31 21.75 -13.70
CA ASN A 232 0.25 22.04 -15.04
C ASN A 232 1.77 21.82 -15.11
N ASN A 233 2.28 20.76 -14.49
CA ASN A 233 3.71 20.41 -14.35
C ASN A 233 4.54 21.38 -13.51
N ASN A 234 3.94 22.37 -12.85
CA ASN A 234 4.61 23.27 -11.92
C ASN A 234 4.37 22.80 -10.48
N LEU A 235 5.44 22.81 -9.69
CA LEU A 235 5.34 22.58 -8.24
C LEU A 235 4.72 23.83 -7.60
N VAL A 236 3.61 23.63 -6.90
CA VAL A 236 2.92 24.68 -6.15
C VAL A 236 2.80 24.30 -4.68
N TYR A 237 2.86 25.28 -3.81
CA TYR A 237 2.66 25.11 -2.38
C TYR A 237 1.30 25.63 -1.97
N GLY A 238 0.76 25.13 -0.88
CA GLY A 238 -0.52 25.57 -0.37
C GLY A 238 -0.71 25.27 1.12
N MET A 239 -1.77 25.84 1.64
CA MET A 239 -2.29 25.53 2.97
C MET A 239 -3.56 24.69 2.82
N MET A 240 -3.55 23.50 3.39
CA MET A 240 -4.70 22.59 3.40
C MET A 240 -5.33 22.57 4.78
N ASN A 241 -6.62 22.82 4.83
CA ASN A 241 -7.44 22.68 6.04
C ASN A 241 -8.26 21.40 5.94
N ILE A 242 -8.12 20.54 6.94
CA ILE A 242 -8.98 19.36 7.16
C ILE A 242 -9.88 19.67 8.34
N GLY A 243 -11.19 19.65 8.15
CA GLY A 243 -12.14 20.01 9.20
C GLY A 243 -13.52 19.42 8.98
N MET A 244 -14.40 19.59 9.99
CA MET A 244 -15.78 19.15 9.94
C MET A 244 -16.68 20.37 9.70
N ASN A 245 -17.44 20.33 8.62
CA ASN A 245 -18.39 21.40 8.29
C ASN A 245 -19.82 20.98 8.65
N PRO A 246 -20.61 21.86 9.32
CA PRO A 246 -22.02 21.62 9.53
C PRO A 246 -22.77 21.50 8.20
N THR A 247 -23.63 20.50 8.10
CA THR A 247 -24.56 20.29 6.97
C THR A 247 -25.98 20.15 7.47
N VAL A 248 -26.96 20.16 6.57
CA VAL A 248 -28.38 20.00 6.92
C VAL A 248 -28.63 18.65 7.64
N ASN A 249 -27.86 17.63 7.33
CA ASN A 249 -28.02 16.26 7.87
C ASN A 249 -26.90 15.84 8.84
N GLY A 250 -26.17 16.79 9.44
CA GLY A 250 -25.08 16.51 10.38
C GLY A 250 -23.80 17.25 10.05
N THR A 251 -22.65 16.57 10.19
CA THR A 251 -21.33 17.12 9.86
C THR A 251 -20.69 16.31 8.74
N SER A 252 -20.00 16.98 7.83
CA SER A 252 -19.22 16.33 6.79
C SER A 252 -17.75 16.76 6.86
N LEU A 253 -16.86 15.84 6.58
CA LEU A 253 -15.45 16.14 6.43
C LEU A 253 -15.24 17.02 5.21
N SER A 254 -14.49 18.11 5.36
CA SER A 254 -14.02 18.94 4.24
C SER A 254 -12.50 18.98 4.21
N ILE A 255 -11.95 18.96 3.00
CA ILE A 255 -10.52 19.13 2.74
C ILE A 255 -10.42 20.29 1.75
N GLU A 256 -9.98 21.42 2.24
CA GLU A 256 -9.88 22.67 1.48
C GLU A 256 -8.44 23.10 1.35
N ILE A 257 -8.01 23.42 0.13
CA ILE A 257 -6.63 23.78 -0.17
C ILE A 257 -6.60 25.17 -0.79
N HIS A 258 -5.90 26.10 -0.16
CA HIS A 258 -5.51 27.37 -0.76
C HIS A 258 -4.10 27.27 -1.30
N PHE A 259 -3.95 27.32 -2.61
CA PHE A 259 -2.63 27.32 -3.26
C PHE A 259 -2.06 28.74 -3.27
N LEU A 260 -0.78 28.84 -2.92
CA LEU A 260 -0.04 30.10 -2.90
C LEU A 260 0.43 30.40 -4.33
N ASP A 261 0.33 31.68 -4.73
CA ASP A 261 0.83 32.16 -6.03
C ASP A 261 0.26 31.42 -7.25
N PHE A 262 -1.04 31.00 -7.15
CA PHE A 262 -1.71 30.25 -8.21
C PHE A 262 -3.08 30.87 -8.57
#